data_9aa27967ec999ea744989ec889fe9a67
#
_entry.id   9aa27967ec999ea744989ec889fe9a67
#
_cell.length_a   1.000
_cell.length_b   1.000
_cell.length_c   1.000
_cell.angle_alpha   90.00
_cell.angle_beta   90.00
_cell.angle_gamma   90.00
#
_symmetry.space_group_name_H-M   'P 1'
#
loop_
_entity.id
_entity.type
_entity.pdbx_description
1 polymer ?
#
loop_
_entity_poly.entity_id
_entity_poly.type
_entity_poly.pdbx_seq_one_letter_code
_entity_poly.pdbx_strand_id
1 'polypeptide(L)'
;DKAVNPTNIMGASKRLCEMIVQSFDRMIKEKTPERLPILYAHADDEDGAMVKKHVFSKDIKTEFVAVRFGNVLGSNGSVIPLFKKQIASGGPVTVTHPDIIRYFMTIPEAVSLVLQAGTYAKGGEIFVLDMGSPVKIDTLARNLIKLSGLKPDIDIKIEYTGLRPGEKLYEEKLMAEEGLKKT
;
A
#
# COMPACT_ATOMS: atom_id res chain seq x y z
N ASP A 1 1.87 -4.75 -2.76
CA ASP A 1 3.08 -5.56 -2.60
C ASP A 1 3.39 -5.89 -1.14
N LYS A 2 3.05 -5.00 -0.23
CA LYS A 2 3.29 -5.18 1.22
C LYS A 2 2.53 -6.35 1.82
N ALA A 3 1.36 -6.69 1.26
CA ALA A 3 0.52 -7.81 1.68
C ALA A 3 0.99 -9.17 1.12
N VAL A 4 1.86 -9.16 0.11
CA VAL A 4 2.39 -10.38 -0.53
C VAL A 4 3.56 -10.90 0.27
N ASN A 5 3.51 -12.16 0.71
CA ASN A 5 4.56 -12.81 1.52
C ASN A 5 5.12 -11.86 2.60
N PRO A 6 4.29 -11.40 3.57
CA PRO A 6 4.68 -10.34 4.48
C PRO A 6 5.83 -10.78 5.40
N THR A 7 6.85 -9.95 5.49
CA THR A 7 8.06 -10.16 6.29
C THR A 7 8.12 -9.27 7.54
N ASN A 8 7.09 -8.43 7.74
CA ASN A 8 6.98 -7.53 8.87
C ASN A 8 5.52 -7.29 9.28
N ILE A 9 5.30 -6.69 10.45
CA ILE A 9 3.96 -6.44 11.03
C ILE A 9 3.10 -5.59 10.11
N MET A 10 3.67 -4.56 9.45
CA MET A 10 2.92 -3.70 8.53
C MET A 10 2.41 -4.49 7.31
N GLY A 11 3.23 -5.36 6.75
CA GLY A 11 2.83 -6.25 5.67
C GLY A 11 1.75 -7.24 6.10
N ALA A 12 1.93 -7.85 7.27
CA ALA A 12 0.96 -8.78 7.85
C ALA A 12 -0.40 -8.10 8.09
N SER A 13 -0.42 -6.88 8.62
CA SER A 13 -1.66 -6.12 8.82
C SER A 13 -2.37 -5.80 7.49
N LYS A 14 -1.63 -5.50 6.41
CA LYS A 14 -2.22 -5.31 5.08
C LYS A 14 -2.81 -6.60 4.53
N ARG A 15 -2.13 -7.75 4.72
CA ARG A 15 -2.68 -9.04 4.33
C ARG A 15 -3.96 -9.37 5.11
N LEU A 16 -3.97 -9.10 6.39
CA LEU A 16 -5.17 -9.27 7.21
C LEU A 16 -6.34 -8.41 6.70
N CYS A 17 -6.09 -7.16 6.30
CA CYS A 17 -7.11 -6.30 5.69
C CYS A 17 -7.71 -6.92 4.42
N GLU A 18 -6.88 -7.50 3.53
CA GLU A 18 -7.37 -8.21 2.34
C GLU A 18 -8.28 -9.39 2.72
N MET A 19 -7.87 -10.19 3.69
CA MET A 19 -8.66 -11.34 4.16
C MET A 19 -9.99 -10.89 4.77
N ILE A 20 -10.01 -9.79 5.52
CA ILE A 20 -11.24 -9.21 6.08
C ILE A 20 -12.16 -8.77 4.95
N VAL A 21 -11.66 -8.01 3.97
CA VAL A 21 -12.42 -7.55 2.81
C VAL A 21 -13.06 -8.71 2.06
N GLN A 22 -12.28 -9.76 1.76
CA GLN A 22 -12.77 -10.96 1.08
C GLN A 22 -13.80 -11.73 1.92
N SER A 23 -13.60 -11.80 3.24
CA SER A 23 -14.54 -12.46 4.14
C SER A 23 -15.88 -11.73 4.23
N PHE A 24 -15.86 -10.40 4.27
CA PHE A 24 -17.08 -9.58 4.27
C PHE A 24 -17.86 -9.76 2.97
N ASP A 25 -17.19 -9.69 1.82
CA ASP A 25 -17.83 -9.90 0.53
C ASP A 25 -18.47 -11.29 0.44
N ARG A 26 -17.75 -12.31 0.88
CA ARG A 26 -18.26 -13.69 0.90
C ARG A 26 -19.50 -13.83 1.78
N MET A 27 -19.47 -13.29 3.01
CA MET A 27 -20.62 -13.38 3.92
C MET A 27 -21.85 -12.68 3.38
N ILE A 28 -21.68 -11.58 2.66
CA ILE A 28 -22.77 -10.86 1.99
C ILE A 28 -23.34 -11.69 0.84
N LYS A 29 -22.48 -12.26 -0.01
CA LYS A 29 -22.90 -13.11 -1.12
C LYS A 29 -23.61 -14.40 -0.66
N GLU A 30 -23.14 -14.99 0.43
CA GLU A 30 -23.75 -16.16 1.06
C GLU A 30 -25.03 -15.81 1.85
N LYS A 31 -25.38 -14.53 1.95
CA LYS A 31 -26.53 -14.02 2.73
C LYS A 31 -26.49 -14.47 4.20
N THR A 32 -25.30 -14.49 4.78
CA THR A 32 -25.05 -14.83 6.20
C THR A 32 -24.60 -13.61 7.02
N PRO A 33 -25.38 -12.50 7.03
CA PRO A 33 -24.99 -11.26 7.71
C PRO A 33 -24.85 -11.43 9.23
N GLU A 34 -25.44 -12.46 9.81
CA GLU A 34 -25.30 -12.79 11.24
C GLU A 34 -23.88 -13.19 11.62
N ARG A 35 -23.04 -13.56 10.65
CA ARG A 35 -21.60 -13.86 10.86
C ARG A 35 -20.73 -12.61 10.84
N LEU A 36 -21.26 -11.47 10.41
CA LEU A 36 -20.54 -10.21 10.42
C LEU A 36 -20.38 -9.71 11.87
N PRO A 37 -19.25 -9.06 12.19
CA PRO A 37 -19.03 -8.50 13.51
C PRO A 37 -20.15 -7.53 13.89
N ILE A 38 -20.61 -7.63 15.13
CA ILE A 38 -21.53 -6.65 15.69
C ILE A 38 -20.71 -5.41 16.03
N LEU A 39 -21.04 -4.29 15.40
CA LEU A 39 -20.47 -3.02 15.75
C LEU A 39 -21.28 -2.40 16.91
N TYR A 40 -20.56 -2.03 17.95
CA TYR A 40 -21.09 -1.21 19.02
C TYR A 40 -20.81 0.25 18.68
N ALA A 41 -21.86 1.05 18.54
CA ALA A 41 -21.71 2.49 18.43
C ALA A 41 -22.07 3.10 19.80
N HIS A 42 -21.37 4.16 20.19
CA HIS A 42 -21.87 4.98 21.30
C HIS A 42 -23.23 5.57 20.85
N ALA A 43 -24.24 5.37 21.66
CA ALA A 43 -25.45 6.13 21.50
C ALA A 43 -25.16 7.58 21.88
N ASP A 44 -25.70 8.53 21.13
CA ASP A 44 -25.66 9.96 21.48
C ASP A 44 -26.59 10.28 22.68
N ASP A 45 -26.83 9.31 23.55
CA ASP A 45 -27.65 9.43 24.73
C ASP A 45 -26.78 9.89 25.90
N GLU A 46 -27.40 10.70 26.77
CA GLU A 46 -26.73 11.29 27.94
C GLU A 46 -26.10 10.25 28.90
N ASP A 47 -26.48 8.99 28.80
CA ASP A 47 -25.94 7.89 29.63
C ASP A 47 -24.72 7.16 29.01
N GLY A 48 -24.26 7.50 27.81
CA GLY A 48 -23.07 6.93 27.17
C GLY A 48 -23.12 5.40 26.95
N ALA A 49 -24.31 4.81 26.92
CA ALA A 49 -24.49 3.37 26.76
C ALA A 49 -24.07 2.92 25.35
N MET A 50 -23.30 1.86 25.27
CA MET A 50 -22.98 1.23 23.99
C MET A 50 -24.19 0.48 23.44
N VAL A 51 -24.74 0.97 22.35
CA VAL A 51 -25.87 0.33 21.68
C VAL A 51 -25.40 -0.68 20.64
N LYS A 52 -25.92 -1.89 20.73
CA LYS A 52 -25.68 -2.95 19.75
C LYS A 52 -26.40 -2.58 18.45
N LYS A 53 -25.62 -2.22 17.41
CA LYS A 53 -26.18 -1.87 16.11
C LYS A 53 -25.84 -2.95 15.09
N HIS A 54 -26.85 -3.59 14.53
CA HIS A 54 -26.68 -4.41 13.32
C HIS A 54 -26.48 -3.46 12.14
N VAL A 55 -25.24 -3.41 11.63
CA VAL A 55 -24.87 -2.50 10.55
C VAL A 55 -25.28 -3.04 9.18
N PHE A 56 -25.55 -4.34 9.08
CA PHE A 56 -25.82 -4.99 7.80
C PHE A 56 -27.23 -5.58 7.74
N SER A 57 -28.01 -5.20 6.73
CA SER A 57 -29.28 -5.83 6.38
C SER A 57 -29.06 -7.00 5.40
N LYS A 58 -30.07 -7.88 5.27
CA LYS A 58 -30.01 -9.00 4.31
C LYS A 58 -30.00 -8.57 2.84
N ASP A 59 -30.27 -7.28 2.56
CA ASP A 59 -30.39 -6.71 1.22
C ASP A 59 -29.17 -5.89 0.79
N ILE A 60 -28.02 -6.06 1.46
CA ILE A 60 -26.80 -5.36 1.09
C ILE A 60 -26.31 -5.83 -0.27
N LYS A 61 -26.08 -4.87 -1.15
CA LYS A 61 -25.52 -5.06 -2.48
C LYS A 61 -24.08 -4.52 -2.61
N THR A 62 -23.47 -4.15 -1.48
CA THR A 62 -22.11 -3.61 -1.48
C THR A 62 -21.11 -4.70 -1.85
N GLU A 63 -20.27 -4.42 -2.83
CA GLU A 63 -19.15 -5.25 -3.23
C GLU A 63 -17.89 -4.78 -2.53
N PHE A 64 -17.12 -5.69 -1.96
CA PHE A 64 -15.89 -5.40 -1.26
C PHE A 64 -14.71 -5.92 -2.08
N VAL A 65 -13.78 -5.04 -2.40
CA VAL A 65 -12.58 -5.38 -3.17
C VAL A 65 -11.33 -4.76 -2.54
N ALA A 66 -10.19 -5.33 -2.81
CA ALA A 66 -8.91 -4.79 -2.43
C ALA A 66 -8.08 -4.42 -3.67
N VAL A 67 -7.19 -3.45 -3.51
CA VAL A 67 -6.29 -2.99 -4.58
C VAL A 67 -4.87 -3.02 -4.07
N ARG A 68 -3.97 -3.65 -4.82
CA ARG A 68 -2.52 -3.68 -4.56
C ARG A 68 -1.79 -2.78 -5.54
N PHE A 69 -0.98 -1.89 -5.02
CA PHE A 69 -0.03 -1.08 -5.79
C PHE A 69 1.20 -0.75 -4.95
N GLY A 70 2.27 -0.28 -5.61
CA GLY A 70 3.53 0.04 -4.97
C GLY A 70 3.53 1.39 -4.27
N ASN A 71 4.64 2.12 -4.41
CA ASN A 71 4.79 3.40 -3.73
C ASN A 71 4.18 4.53 -4.56
N VAL A 72 3.62 5.52 -3.88
CA VAL A 72 3.07 6.72 -4.53
C VAL A 72 4.07 7.86 -4.38
N LEU A 73 4.46 8.46 -5.49
CA LEU A 73 5.41 9.56 -5.54
C LEU A 73 4.91 10.76 -4.73
N GLY A 74 5.79 11.32 -3.89
CA GLY A 74 5.49 12.52 -3.11
C GLY A 74 4.51 12.31 -1.94
N SER A 75 4.14 11.06 -1.63
CA SER A 75 3.33 10.76 -0.46
C SER A 75 4.08 11.09 0.84
N ASN A 76 3.32 11.41 1.91
CA ASN A 76 3.90 11.76 3.20
C ASN A 76 4.76 10.59 3.75
N GLY A 77 5.96 10.92 4.24
CA GLY A 77 6.92 9.93 4.74
C GLY A 77 7.59 9.07 3.65
N SER A 78 7.39 9.37 2.36
CA SER A 78 8.02 8.65 1.26
C SER A 78 9.48 9.05 1.06
N VAL A 79 10.20 8.25 0.27
CA VAL A 79 11.64 8.39 0.05
C VAL A 79 12.04 9.73 -0.58
N ILE A 80 11.21 10.30 -1.48
CA ILE A 80 11.53 11.56 -2.16
C ILE A 80 11.59 12.76 -1.20
N PRO A 81 10.59 13.02 -0.34
CA PRO A 81 10.70 14.04 0.68
C PRO A 81 11.90 13.85 1.61
N LEU A 82 12.20 12.60 1.99
CA LEU A 82 13.36 12.29 2.82
C LEU A 82 14.67 12.70 2.11
N PHE A 83 14.87 12.27 0.87
CA PHE A 83 16.07 12.59 0.09
C PHE A 83 16.22 14.10 -0.14
N LYS A 84 15.12 14.79 -0.49
CA LYS A 84 15.15 16.27 -0.61
C LYS A 84 15.60 16.94 0.68
N LYS A 85 15.11 16.48 1.83
CA LYS A 85 15.53 17.01 3.14
C LYS A 85 17.01 16.74 3.40
N GLN A 86 17.49 15.54 3.12
CA GLN A 86 18.90 15.18 3.30
C GLN A 86 19.81 16.00 2.39
N ILE A 87 19.45 16.18 1.11
CA ILE A 87 20.19 17.01 0.15
C ILE A 87 20.23 18.48 0.63
N ALA A 88 19.13 19.04 1.07
CA ALA A 88 19.05 20.40 1.57
C ALA A 88 19.90 20.61 2.84
N SER A 89 20.12 19.56 3.61
CA SER A 89 21.00 19.57 4.81
C SER A 89 22.48 19.32 4.51
N GLY A 90 22.88 19.18 3.22
CA GLY A 90 24.26 18.88 2.83
C GLY A 90 24.62 17.40 2.82
N GLY A 91 23.64 16.52 2.92
CA GLY A 91 23.81 15.06 2.92
C GLY A 91 24.20 14.48 4.30
N PRO A 92 24.59 13.20 4.35
CA PRO A 92 24.51 12.25 3.23
C PRO A 92 23.07 11.84 2.88
N VAL A 93 22.87 11.37 1.64
CA VAL A 93 21.63 10.68 1.26
C VAL A 93 21.76 9.20 1.62
N THR A 94 20.81 8.70 2.41
CA THR A 94 20.86 7.32 2.92
C THR A 94 19.96 6.39 2.12
N VAL A 95 20.56 5.32 1.59
CA VAL A 95 19.89 4.24 0.84
C VAL A 95 20.10 2.92 1.59
N THR A 96 19.07 2.11 1.74
CA THR A 96 19.20 0.87 2.52
C THR A 96 20.02 -0.21 1.83
N HIS A 97 19.98 -0.30 0.50
CA HIS A 97 20.80 -1.24 -0.28
C HIS A 97 21.00 -0.72 -1.71
N PRO A 98 22.17 -0.91 -2.35
CA PRO A 98 22.43 -0.42 -3.72
C PRO A 98 21.50 -1.03 -4.77
N ASP A 99 21.05 -2.25 -4.57
CA ASP A 99 20.19 -2.96 -5.52
C ASP A 99 18.71 -2.94 -5.16
N ILE A 100 18.31 -2.18 -4.14
CA ILE A 100 16.91 -2.11 -3.76
C ILE A 100 16.08 -1.45 -4.86
N ILE A 101 15.01 -2.10 -5.27
CA ILE A 101 14.08 -1.60 -6.27
C ILE A 101 12.69 -1.41 -5.69
N ARG A 102 11.97 -0.42 -6.22
CA ARG A 102 10.59 -0.15 -5.86
C ARG A 102 9.79 0.26 -7.09
N TYR A 103 8.50 -0.05 -7.07
CA TYR A 103 7.56 0.46 -8.06
C TYR A 103 7.01 1.79 -7.59
N PHE A 104 6.83 2.72 -8.51
CA PHE A 104 6.28 4.03 -8.25
C PHE A 104 5.18 4.37 -9.23
N MET A 105 4.20 5.11 -8.75
CA MET A 105 3.19 5.77 -9.57
C MET A 105 2.86 7.14 -8.99
N THR A 106 2.30 7.99 -9.80
CA THR A 106 1.80 9.30 -9.36
C THR A 106 0.47 9.16 -8.63
N ILE A 107 0.09 10.16 -7.85
CA ILE A 107 -1.22 10.19 -7.19
C ILE A 107 -2.37 10.11 -8.21
N PRO A 108 -2.38 10.90 -9.30
CA PRO A 108 -3.44 10.80 -10.31
C PRO A 108 -3.56 9.42 -10.95
N GLU A 109 -2.43 8.76 -11.27
CA GLU A 109 -2.43 7.40 -11.80
C GLU A 109 -3.04 6.42 -10.79
N ALA A 110 -2.60 6.47 -9.54
CA ALA A 110 -3.12 5.59 -8.49
C ALA A 110 -4.64 5.77 -8.31
N VAL A 111 -5.11 7.02 -8.23
CA VAL A 111 -6.54 7.34 -8.10
C VAL A 111 -7.34 6.84 -9.30
N SER A 112 -6.86 7.10 -10.53
CA SER A 112 -7.52 6.67 -11.76
C SER A 112 -7.69 5.14 -11.81
N LEU A 113 -6.62 4.40 -11.49
CA LEU A 113 -6.65 2.93 -11.50
C LEU A 113 -7.52 2.36 -10.38
N VAL A 114 -7.55 3.00 -9.20
CA VAL A 114 -8.46 2.58 -8.11
C VAL A 114 -9.92 2.76 -8.51
N LEU A 115 -10.26 3.90 -9.12
CA LEU A 115 -11.62 4.14 -9.63
C LEU A 115 -11.98 3.14 -10.74
N GLN A 116 -11.04 2.83 -11.63
CA GLN A 116 -11.24 1.85 -12.68
C GLN A 116 -11.44 0.44 -12.09
N ALA A 117 -10.66 0.04 -11.09
CA ALA A 117 -10.86 -1.22 -10.37
C ALA A 117 -12.26 -1.29 -9.75
N GLY A 118 -12.74 -0.19 -9.17
CA GLY A 118 -14.10 -0.08 -8.65
C GLY A 118 -15.20 -0.31 -9.71
N THR A 119 -14.96 0.09 -10.96
CA THR A 119 -15.93 -0.15 -12.05
C THR A 119 -15.95 -1.61 -12.55
N TYR A 120 -14.84 -2.33 -12.37
CA TYR A 120 -14.74 -3.74 -12.73
C TYR A 120 -15.08 -4.70 -11.59
N ALA A 121 -15.24 -4.18 -10.41
CA ALA A 121 -15.50 -4.95 -9.20
C ALA A 121 -16.76 -5.78 -9.30
N LYS A 122 -16.66 -7.03 -8.85
CA LYS A 122 -17.77 -7.98 -8.68
C LYS A 122 -17.80 -8.54 -7.27
N GLY A 123 -16.90 -8.03 -6.41
CA GLY A 123 -16.72 -8.37 -5.02
C GLY A 123 -15.80 -9.58 -4.76
N GLY A 124 -14.94 -9.43 -3.77
CA GLY A 124 -13.97 -10.44 -3.34
C GLY A 124 -12.65 -10.44 -4.11
N GLU A 125 -12.52 -9.63 -5.18
CA GLU A 125 -11.29 -9.57 -5.97
C GLU A 125 -10.20 -8.77 -5.25
N ILE A 126 -8.96 -9.12 -5.60
CA ILE A 126 -7.78 -8.32 -5.29
C ILE A 126 -7.19 -7.84 -6.62
N PHE A 127 -7.38 -6.56 -6.93
CA PHE A 127 -6.82 -5.95 -8.12
C PHE A 127 -5.35 -5.61 -7.91
N VAL A 128 -4.49 -6.03 -8.83
CA VAL A 128 -3.07 -5.68 -8.85
C VAL A 128 -2.85 -4.67 -9.95
N LEU A 129 -2.55 -3.43 -9.57
CA LEU A 129 -2.37 -2.35 -10.55
C LEU A 129 -1.05 -2.52 -11.32
N ASP A 130 -1.08 -2.22 -12.62
CA ASP A 130 0.13 -2.17 -13.41
C ASP A 130 0.92 -0.90 -13.04
N MET A 131 2.15 -1.09 -12.57
CA MET A 131 3.03 -0.02 -12.09
C MET A 131 4.21 0.20 -13.03
N GLY A 132 4.17 -0.39 -14.24
CA GLY A 132 5.25 -0.29 -15.20
C GLY A 132 6.57 -0.90 -14.70
N SER A 133 7.68 -0.22 -14.96
CA SER A 133 9.02 -0.72 -14.64
C SER A 133 9.47 -0.32 -13.23
N PRO A 134 10.16 -1.22 -12.52
CA PRO A 134 10.72 -0.90 -11.21
C PRO A 134 11.88 0.10 -11.32
N VAL A 135 12.06 0.90 -10.28
CA VAL A 135 13.12 1.91 -10.18
C VAL A 135 14.11 1.55 -9.08
N LYS A 136 15.41 1.56 -9.37
CA LYS A 136 16.47 1.48 -8.34
C LYS A 136 16.45 2.74 -7.48
N ILE A 137 16.40 2.55 -6.16
CA ILE A 137 16.39 3.69 -5.21
C ILE A 137 17.70 4.47 -5.25
N ASP A 138 18.85 3.79 -5.49
CA ASP A 138 20.12 4.45 -5.72
C ASP A 138 20.08 5.40 -6.94
N THR A 139 19.52 4.95 -8.05
CA THR A 139 19.35 5.79 -9.25
C THR A 139 18.45 6.99 -8.97
N LEU A 140 17.37 6.79 -8.22
CA LEU A 140 16.47 7.87 -7.80
C LEU A 140 17.22 8.91 -6.94
N ALA A 141 18.03 8.46 -5.98
CA ALA A 141 18.84 9.33 -5.14
C ALA A 141 19.82 10.17 -5.98
N ARG A 142 20.58 9.53 -6.87
CA ARG A 142 21.52 10.22 -7.77
C ARG A 142 20.85 11.24 -8.67
N ASN A 143 19.67 10.92 -9.19
CA ASN A 143 18.92 11.83 -10.05
C ASN A 143 18.41 13.04 -9.24
N LEU A 144 17.93 12.85 -8.01
CA LEU A 144 17.50 13.96 -7.16
C LEU A 144 18.65 14.90 -6.78
N ILE A 145 19.85 14.35 -6.49
CA ILE A 145 21.05 15.16 -6.23
C ILE A 145 21.40 16.00 -7.48
N LYS A 146 21.40 15.39 -8.68
CA LYS A 146 21.65 16.10 -9.93
C LYS A 146 20.62 17.18 -10.21
N LEU A 147 19.33 16.90 -10.00
CA LEU A 147 18.25 17.86 -10.17
C LEU A 147 18.34 19.04 -9.20
N SER A 148 19.04 18.85 -8.06
CA SER A 148 19.34 19.93 -7.11
C SER A 148 20.59 20.75 -7.50
N GLY A 149 21.17 20.51 -8.67
CA GLY A 149 22.37 21.18 -9.16
C GLY A 149 23.68 20.68 -8.55
N LEU A 150 23.64 19.57 -7.82
CA LEU A 150 24.77 19.00 -7.09
C LEU A 150 25.28 17.70 -7.74
N LYS A 151 26.52 17.30 -7.43
CA LYS A 151 27.15 16.11 -7.98
C LYS A 151 27.11 14.98 -6.95
N PRO A 152 26.50 13.81 -7.29
CA PRO A 152 26.54 12.62 -6.44
C PRO A 152 27.98 12.20 -6.13
N ASP A 153 28.22 11.77 -4.91
CA ASP A 153 29.50 11.30 -4.36
C ASP A 153 30.60 12.37 -4.27
N ILE A 154 30.40 13.56 -4.84
CA ILE A 154 31.31 14.71 -4.76
C ILE A 154 30.75 15.74 -3.77
N ASP A 155 29.60 16.35 -4.09
CA ASP A 155 28.99 17.37 -3.25
C ASP A 155 28.09 16.71 -2.17
N ILE A 156 27.39 15.64 -2.52
CA ILE A 156 26.51 14.87 -1.63
C ILE A 156 26.89 13.40 -1.71
N LYS A 157 27.30 12.82 -0.59
CA LYS A 157 27.58 11.38 -0.48
C LYS A 157 26.30 10.57 -0.42
N ILE A 158 26.35 9.36 -0.97
CA ILE A 158 25.33 8.34 -0.80
C ILE A 158 25.87 7.28 0.14
N GLU A 159 25.15 7.03 1.24
CA GLU A 159 25.53 6.03 2.23
C GLU A 159 24.53 4.86 2.23
N TYR A 160 25.06 3.64 2.29
CA TYR A 160 24.25 2.43 2.36
C TYR A 160 24.16 1.96 3.81
N THR A 161 22.96 1.97 4.37
CA THR A 161 22.71 1.71 5.79
C THR A 161 22.43 0.24 6.12
N GLY A 162 22.30 -0.61 5.10
CA GLY A 162 21.80 -1.98 5.25
C GLY A 162 20.26 -2.06 5.24
N LEU A 163 19.75 -3.22 4.82
CA LEU A 163 18.30 -3.48 4.85
C LEU A 163 17.79 -3.49 6.30
N ARG A 164 16.65 -2.91 6.52
CA ARG A 164 15.95 -2.98 7.81
C ARG A 164 15.40 -4.38 8.04
N PRO A 165 15.21 -4.83 9.30
CA PRO A 165 14.55 -6.09 9.58
C PRO A 165 13.19 -6.18 8.87
N GLY A 166 13.00 -7.23 8.06
CA GLY A 166 11.80 -7.44 7.26
C GLY A 166 11.63 -6.51 6.05
N GLU A 167 12.66 -5.75 5.66
CA GLU A 167 12.66 -4.99 4.41
C GLU A 167 13.03 -5.89 3.24
N LYS A 168 12.18 -5.91 2.19
CA LYS A 168 12.43 -6.68 0.98
C LYS A 168 13.35 -5.92 0.02
N LEU A 169 14.31 -6.63 -0.57
CA LEU A 169 15.15 -6.09 -1.64
C LEU A 169 14.33 -5.83 -2.91
N TYR A 170 13.43 -6.77 -3.24
CA TYR A 170 12.52 -6.72 -4.38
C TYR A 170 11.08 -6.79 -3.91
N GLU A 171 10.20 -6.06 -4.58
CA GLU A 171 8.76 -6.10 -4.31
C GLU A 171 8.09 -7.23 -5.11
N GLU A 172 7.25 -8.00 -4.44
CA GLU A 172 6.46 -9.08 -5.04
C GLU A 172 5.02 -8.58 -5.26
N LYS A 173 4.49 -8.77 -6.47
CA LYS A 173 3.12 -8.36 -6.82
C LYS A 173 2.08 -9.41 -6.48
N LEU A 174 2.46 -10.69 -6.54
CA LEU A 174 1.59 -11.85 -6.37
C LEU A 174 2.27 -12.89 -5.48
N MET A 175 1.46 -13.66 -4.74
CA MET A 175 1.91 -14.90 -4.13
C MET A 175 1.99 -16.00 -5.19
N ALA A 176 2.81 -17.03 -4.92
CA ALA A 176 3.00 -18.14 -5.86
C ALA A 176 1.67 -18.88 -6.20
N GLU A 177 0.73 -18.89 -5.26
CA GLU A 177 -0.57 -19.56 -5.40
C GLU A 177 -1.64 -18.68 -6.08
N GLU A 178 -1.37 -17.38 -6.27
CA GLU A 178 -2.31 -16.43 -6.86
C GLU A 178 -2.16 -16.42 -8.38
N GLY A 179 -3.21 -16.84 -9.09
CA GLY A 179 -3.31 -16.67 -10.55
C GLY A 179 -3.71 -15.24 -10.91
N LEU A 180 -3.02 -14.63 -11.91
CA LEU A 180 -3.41 -13.33 -12.45
C LEU A 180 -4.34 -13.52 -13.66
N LYS A 181 -5.53 -12.90 -13.60
CA LYS A 181 -6.41 -12.74 -14.77
C LYS A 181 -6.28 -11.29 -15.23
N LYS A 182 -6.02 -11.10 -16.53
CA LYS A 182 -6.06 -9.77 -17.12
C LYS A 182 -7.51 -9.28 -17.21
N THR A 183 -7.74 -8.06 -16.85
CA THR A 183 -9.00 -7.33 -17.04
C THR A 183 -8.98 -6.54 -18.31
#